data_721145f2728880b25ed3b7bd113e3ce6
#
_entry.id   721145f2728880b25ed3b7bd113e3ce6
#
_cell.length_a   1.000
_cell.length_b   1.000
_cell.length_c   1.000
_cell.angle_alpha   90.00
_cell.angle_beta   90.00
_cell.angle_gamma   90.00
#
_symmetry.space_group_name_H-M   'P 1'
#
loop_
_entity.id
_entity.type
_entity.pdbx_description
1 polymer ?
#
loop_
_entity_poly.entity_id
_entity_poly.type
_entity_poly.pdbx_seq_one_letter_code
_entity_poly.pdbx_strand_id
1 'polypeptide(L)'
;MGATPRWATLSIALPEENDAWLTAFARGFFRMADQHGIELVGGDTTRGALTLSITVMGEVLPGQALRRDGAQTGDDIWVSGVIGSAALALAYRQGRLFMEQIDAARVLPALYLPTPRVELGIALRGIASSAIDISDGLLADLGHILERSQRGAQLEFAALPTLPVVQSYLHEAVARDCVLAGGDDYELCFTAPSDRGDAVQAVAHSAGVAVTRVGRITAEAGLTLIGADGQPLPYAKTGYDHFAA
;
A
#
# COMPACT_ATOMS: atom_id res chain seq x y z
N MET A 1 2.20 1.30 -10.10
CA MET A 1 2.96 2.19 -10.99
C MET A 1 2.55 2.04 -12.46
N GLY A 2 1.50 1.30 -12.73
CA GLY A 2 0.91 1.14 -14.06
C GLY A 2 1.72 0.26 -15.01
N ALA A 3 2.68 -0.52 -14.58
CA ALA A 3 3.39 -1.48 -15.42
C ALA A 3 2.62 -2.80 -15.50
N THR A 4 2.71 -3.48 -16.65
CA THR A 4 2.28 -4.87 -16.79
C THR A 4 3.43 -5.74 -16.30
N PRO A 5 3.27 -6.54 -15.24
CA PRO A 5 4.33 -7.41 -14.74
C PRO A 5 4.66 -8.48 -15.77
N ARG A 6 5.93 -8.90 -15.85
CA ARG A 6 6.41 -9.88 -16.86
C ARG A 6 7.32 -10.92 -16.26
N TRP A 7 8.36 -10.48 -15.55
CA TRP A 7 9.45 -11.36 -15.14
C TRP A 7 9.80 -11.15 -13.67
N ALA A 8 10.33 -12.18 -13.07
CA ALA A 8 10.96 -12.11 -11.76
C ALA A 8 12.31 -12.82 -11.76
N THR A 9 13.20 -12.38 -10.88
CA THR A 9 14.35 -13.16 -10.43
C THR A 9 14.23 -13.42 -8.94
N LEU A 10 14.73 -14.57 -8.49
CA LEU A 10 14.72 -14.98 -7.08
C LEU A 10 16.12 -15.31 -6.63
N SER A 11 16.67 -14.53 -5.70
CA SER A 11 17.88 -14.90 -4.96
C SER A 11 17.50 -15.42 -3.58
N ILE A 12 17.98 -16.61 -3.23
CA ILE A 12 17.63 -17.29 -2.00
C ILE A 12 18.90 -17.78 -1.27
N ALA A 13 19.06 -17.40 -0.01
CA ALA A 13 20.04 -17.97 0.88
C ALA A 13 19.32 -18.83 1.93
N LEU A 14 19.83 -20.06 2.15
CA LEU A 14 19.25 -21.03 3.07
C LEU A 14 20.30 -21.49 4.09
N PRO A 15 19.95 -21.62 5.39
CA PRO A 15 20.88 -22.15 6.40
C PRO A 15 21.14 -23.64 6.21
N GLU A 16 20.15 -24.37 5.70
CA GLU A 16 20.17 -25.81 5.46
C GLU A 16 19.25 -26.20 4.31
N GLU A 17 19.47 -27.37 3.76
CA GLU A 17 18.60 -27.97 2.76
C GLU A 17 17.33 -28.52 3.44
N ASN A 18 16.15 -28.04 2.98
CA ASN A 18 14.85 -28.48 3.49
C ASN A 18 13.82 -28.54 2.36
N ASP A 19 13.66 -29.74 1.80
CA ASP A 19 12.76 -29.98 0.65
C ASP A 19 11.30 -29.65 0.95
N ALA A 20 10.82 -29.92 2.17
CA ALA A 20 9.45 -29.64 2.55
C ALA A 20 9.17 -28.13 2.57
N TRP A 21 10.10 -27.35 3.12
CA TRP A 21 10.02 -25.89 3.15
C TRP A 21 10.13 -25.30 1.73
N LEU A 22 11.11 -25.76 0.94
CA LEU A 22 11.30 -25.30 -0.45
C LEU A 22 10.07 -25.59 -1.31
N THR A 23 9.47 -26.76 -1.18
CA THR A 23 8.25 -27.14 -1.91
C THR A 23 7.08 -26.25 -1.52
N ALA A 24 6.91 -25.95 -0.23
CA ALA A 24 5.85 -25.08 0.25
C ALA A 24 6.05 -23.63 -0.22
N PHE A 25 7.28 -23.11 -0.13
CA PHE A 25 7.65 -21.79 -0.62
C PHE A 25 7.40 -21.66 -2.13
N ALA A 26 7.92 -22.61 -2.94
CA ALA A 26 7.76 -22.61 -4.39
C ALA A 26 6.27 -22.62 -4.80
N ARG A 27 5.44 -23.42 -4.11
CA ARG A 27 3.99 -23.45 -4.34
C ARG A 27 3.34 -22.07 -4.12
N GLY A 28 3.72 -21.36 -3.04
CA GLY A 28 3.22 -20.02 -2.74
C GLY A 28 3.69 -19.00 -3.78
N PHE A 29 5.00 -19.03 -4.10
CA PHE A 29 5.62 -18.15 -5.08
C PHE A 29 4.98 -18.29 -6.47
N PHE A 30 4.92 -19.52 -7.01
CA PHE A 30 4.37 -19.74 -8.36
C PHE A 30 2.87 -19.46 -8.42
N ARG A 31 2.10 -19.72 -7.36
CA ARG A 31 0.69 -19.34 -7.34
C ARG A 31 0.50 -17.83 -7.52
N MET A 32 1.32 -17.00 -6.87
CA MET A 32 1.29 -15.55 -7.02
C MET A 32 1.80 -15.12 -8.40
N ALA A 33 2.89 -15.72 -8.87
CA ALA A 33 3.47 -15.44 -10.18
C ALA A 33 2.49 -15.75 -11.30
N ASP A 34 1.86 -16.93 -11.28
CA ASP A 34 0.86 -17.36 -12.26
C ASP A 34 -0.38 -16.46 -12.27
N GLN A 35 -0.85 -16.04 -11.09
CA GLN A 35 -2.00 -15.13 -10.96
C GLN A 35 -1.76 -13.80 -11.68
N HIS A 36 -0.52 -13.31 -11.72
CA HIS A 36 -0.16 -12.05 -12.35
C HIS A 36 0.61 -12.19 -13.67
N GLY A 37 0.73 -13.40 -14.22
CA GLY A 37 1.42 -13.66 -15.47
C GLY A 37 2.92 -13.36 -15.42
N ILE A 38 3.55 -13.59 -14.26
CA ILE A 38 4.99 -13.34 -14.02
C ILE A 38 5.77 -14.64 -14.27
N GLU A 39 6.78 -14.56 -15.11
CA GLU A 39 7.71 -15.67 -15.36
C GLU A 39 8.97 -15.54 -14.52
N LEU A 40 9.36 -16.60 -13.81
CA LEU A 40 10.65 -16.66 -13.12
C LEU A 40 11.75 -16.95 -14.15
N VAL A 41 12.55 -15.95 -14.48
CA VAL A 41 13.56 -16.03 -15.54
C VAL A 41 14.98 -16.28 -15.04
N GLY A 42 15.21 -16.29 -13.72
CA GLY A 42 16.53 -16.54 -13.16
C GLY A 42 16.62 -16.26 -11.67
N GLY A 43 17.84 -16.30 -11.17
CA GLY A 43 18.15 -16.06 -9.77
C GLY A 43 19.38 -16.83 -9.32
N ASP A 44 19.55 -16.95 -8.01
CA ASP A 44 20.66 -17.68 -7.39
C ASP A 44 20.21 -18.37 -6.10
N THR A 45 20.86 -19.49 -5.77
CA THR A 45 20.64 -20.20 -4.53
C THR A 45 21.98 -20.45 -3.84
N THR A 46 22.11 -19.98 -2.60
CA THR A 46 23.35 -20.10 -1.84
C THR A 46 23.08 -20.52 -0.39
N ARG A 47 24.13 -20.90 0.34
CA ARG A 47 24.07 -21.20 1.76
C ARG A 47 24.31 -19.93 2.57
N GLY A 48 23.42 -19.62 3.54
CA GLY A 48 23.54 -18.47 4.42
C GLY A 48 22.36 -18.37 5.38
N ALA A 49 22.26 -17.28 6.12
CA ALA A 49 21.05 -16.95 6.87
C ALA A 49 19.86 -16.90 5.91
N LEU A 50 18.66 -17.34 6.37
CA LEU A 50 17.46 -17.32 5.54
C LEU A 50 17.21 -15.92 5.01
N THR A 51 17.41 -15.74 3.71
CA THR A 51 17.20 -14.46 3.03
C THR A 51 16.56 -14.72 1.67
N LEU A 52 15.51 -13.99 1.38
CA LEU A 52 14.78 -14.06 0.12
C LEU A 52 14.78 -12.66 -0.51
N SER A 53 15.24 -12.56 -1.74
CA SER A 53 15.18 -11.32 -2.52
C SER A 53 14.53 -11.61 -3.86
N ILE A 54 13.38 -10.99 -4.11
CA ILE A 54 12.62 -11.13 -5.34
C ILE A 54 12.65 -9.79 -6.06
N THR A 55 13.14 -9.78 -7.30
CA THR A 55 13.06 -8.61 -8.16
C THR A 55 12.01 -8.86 -9.23
N VAL A 56 10.96 -8.03 -9.26
CA VAL A 56 9.91 -8.09 -10.27
C VAL A 56 10.14 -7.01 -11.31
N MET A 57 10.04 -7.38 -12.57
CA MET A 57 10.18 -6.49 -13.72
C MET A 57 8.88 -6.48 -14.52
N GLY A 58 8.56 -5.32 -15.07
CA GLY A 58 7.37 -5.15 -15.90
C GLY A 58 7.59 -4.15 -17.02
N GLU A 59 6.60 -4.03 -17.88
CA GLU A 59 6.62 -3.17 -19.05
C GLU A 59 5.55 -2.08 -18.95
N VAL A 60 5.90 -0.88 -19.38
CA VAL A 60 4.98 0.24 -19.55
C VAL A 60 5.33 0.99 -20.83
N LEU A 61 4.34 1.43 -21.56
CA LEU A 61 4.59 2.24 -22.76
C LEU A 61 5.22 3.58 -22.39
N PRO A 62 6.13 4.10 -23.23
CA PRO A 62 6.75 5.39 -22.98
C PRO A 62 5.71 6.47 -22.67
N GLY A 63 5.94 7.23 -21.59
CA GLY A 63 5.06 8.31 -21.15
C GLY A 63 3.80 7.87 -20.39
N GLN A 64 3.55 6.56 -20.19
CA GLN A 64 2.36 6.06 -19.49
C GLN A 64 2.63 5.56 -18.06
N ALA A 65 3.87 5.63 -17.59
CA ALA A 65 4.18 5.26 -16.21
C ALA A 65 3.49 6.19 -15.23
N LEU A 66 2.84 5.63 -14.21
CA LEU A 66 2.37 6.39 -13.07
C LEU A 66 3.56 6.73 -12.18
N ARG A 67 3.83 8.01 -12.03
CA ARG A 67 5.01 8.53 -11.32
C ARG A 67 4.59 9.16 -9.99
N ARG A 68 5.56 9.43 -9.12
CA ARG A 68 5.33 10.11 -7.84
C ARG A 68 5.31 11.64 -7.96
N ASP A 69 5.80 12.20 -9.07
CA ASP A 69 6.09 13.63 -9.27
C ASP A 69 5.06 14.37 -10.14
N GLY A 70 3.87 13.78 -10.31
CA GLY A 70 2.83 14.32 -11.21
C GLY A 70 1.67 15.04 -10.51
N ALA A 71 1.60 15.07 -9.17
CA ALA A 71 0.48 15.63 -8.43
C ALA A 71 0.36 17.15 -8.67
N GLN A 72 -0.87 17.61 -8.92
CA GLN A 72 -1.18 19.02 -9.16
C GLN A 72 -2.07 19.59 -8.06
N THR A 73 -1.91 20.89 -7.77
CA THR A 73 -2.82 21.58 -6.83
C THR A 73 -4.26 21.42 -7.28
N GLY A 74 -5.12 20.98 -6.37
CA GLY A 74 -6.54 20.75 -6.64
C GLY A 74 -6.88 19.32 -7.03
N ASP A 75 -5.87 18.47 -7.28
CA ASP A 75 -6.10 17.02 -7.46
C ASP A 75 -6.74 16.43 -6.19
N ASP A 76 -7.68 15.52 -6.39
CA ASP A 76 -8.17 14.67 -5.31
C ASP A 76 -7.17 13.56 -5.00
N ILE A 77 -7.06 13.20 -3.71
CA ILE A 77 -6.24 12.10 -3.22
C ILE A 77 -7.14 10.90 -3.01
N TRP A 78 -6.74 9.75 -3.54
CA TRP A 78 -7.49 8.51 -3.52
C TRP A 78 -6.66 7.39 -2.90
N VAL A 79 -7.33 6.49 -2.17
CA VAL A 79 -6.76 5.25 -1.62
C VAL A 79 -7.59 4.07 -2.10
N SER A 80 -6.93 3.02 -2.59
CA SER A 80 -7.58 1.77 -2.96
C SER A 80 -7.80 0.87 -1.75
N GLY A 81 -8.79 0.00 -1.81
CA GLY A 81 -9.09 -1.00 -0.80
C GLY A 81 -9.32 -0.44 0.60
N VAL A 82 -8.64 -1.02 1.58
CA VAL A 82 -8.67 -0.62 3.00
C VAL A 82 -7.27 -0.64 3.59
N ILE A 83 -7.00 0.28 4.52
CA ILE A 83 -5.68 0.45 5.13
C ILE A 83 -5.68 0.20 6.63
N GLY A 84 -4.48 0.00 7.19
CA GLY A 84 -4.23 -0.17 8.62
C GLY A 84 -4.50 -1.59 9.14
N SER A 85 -5.04 -2.49 8.30
CA SER A 85 -5.37 -3.85 8.74
C SER A 85 -4.12 -4.71 8.94
N ALA A 86 -3.12 -4.62 8.06
CA ALA A 86 -1.88 -5.37 8.18
C ALA A 86 -1.08 -4.93 9.41
N ALA A 87 -0.91 -3.61 9.60
CA ALA A 87 -0.23 -3.05 10.76
C ALA A 87 -0.94 -3.37 12.08
N LEU A 88 -2.28 -3.37 12.10
CA LEU A 88 -3.07 -3.75 13.28
C LEU A 88 -2.88 -5.24 13.62
N ALA A 89 -2.88 -6.10 12.61
CA ALA A 89 -2.57 -7.53 12.76
C ALA A 89 -1.16 -7.76 13.31
N LEU A 90 -0.18 -6.99 12.83
CA LEU A 90 1.19 -7.03 13.34
C LEU A 90 1.27 -6.56 14.80
N ALA A 91 0.58 -5.46 15.14
CA ALA A 91 0.50 -4.96 16.52
C ALA A 91 -0.09 -5.99 17.48
N TYR A 92 -1.15 -6.70 17.08
CA TYR A 92 -1.71 -7.82 17.81
C TYR A 92 -0.68 -8.96 17.98
N ARG A 93 -0.01 -9.39 16.91
CA ARG A 93 1.01 -10.45 16.95
C ARG A 93 2.19 -10.12 17.86
N GLN A 94 2.54 -8.84 17.96
CA GLN A 94 3.61 -8.34 18.83
C GLN A 94 3.15 -8.05 20.27
N GLY A 95 1.87 -8.26 20.59
CA GLY A 95 1.31 -7.96 21.91
C GLY A 95 1.20 -6.47 22.25
N ARG A 96 1.31 -5.58 21.24
CA ARG A 96 1.17 -4.12 21.41
C ARG A 96 -0.29 -3.66 21.51
N LEU A 97 -1.21 -4.50 21.08
CA LEU A 97 -2.66 -4.29 21.16
C LEU A 97 -3.33 -5.60 21.54
N PHE A 98 -4.25 -5.55 22.51
CA PHE A 98 -5.15 -6.68 22.79
C PHE A 98 -6.32 -6.66 21.79
N MET A 99 -6.65 -7.83 21.26
CA MET A 99 -7.74 -8.01 20.31
C MET A 99 -8.39 -9.37 20.54
N GLU A 100 -9.70 -9.45 20.45
CA GLU A 100 -10.40 -10.71 20.47
C GLU A 100 -9.99 -11.59 19.29
N GLN A 101 -9.95 -12.91 19.50
CA GLN A 101 -9.50 -13.84 18.46
C GLN A 101 -10.32 -13.75 17.17
N ILE A 102 -11.63 -13.47 17.29
CA ILE A 102 -12.53 -13.29 16.14
C ILE A 102 -12.17 -12.05 15.32
N ASP A 103 -11.75 -10.98 15.96
CA ASP A 103 -11.34 -9.74 15.30
C ASP A 103 -9.94 -9.89 14.70
N ALA A 104 -9.04 -10.55 15.41
CA ALA A 104 -7.73 -10.90 14.89
C ALA A 104 -7.81 -11.72 13.59
N ALA A 105 -8.72 -12.70 13.53
CA ALA A 105 -8.96 -13.51 12.33
C ALA A 105 -9.41 -12.69 11.11
N ARG A 106 -9.98 -11.49 11.31
CA ARG A 106 -10.42 -10.60 10.22
C ARG A 106 -9.30 -9.74 9.66
N VAL A 107 -8.27 -9.40 10.47
CA VAL A 107 -7.17 -8.54 10.04
C VAL A 107 -5.91 -9.31 9.63
N LEU A 108 -5.67 -10.51 10.19
CA LEU A 108 -4.50 -11.34 9.87
C LEU A 108 -4.31 -11.65 8.38
N PRO A 109 -5.37 -11.87 7.57
CA PRO A 109 -5.21 -12.08 6.13
C PRO A 109 -4.52 -10.91 5.42
N ALA A 110 -4.75 -9.66 5.82
CA ALA A 110 -4.10 -8.51 5.23
C ALA A 110 -2.57 -8.54 5.42
N LEU A 111 -2.10 -9.01 6.58
CA LEU A 111 -0.66 -9.14 6.85
C LEU A 111 -0.01 -10.30 6.07
N TYR A 112 -0.71 -11.44 5.94
CA TYR A 112 -0.09 -12.64 5.39
C TYR A 112 -0.29 -12.82 3.89
N LEU A 113 -1.34 -12.23 3.33
CA LEU A 113 -1.77 -12.44 1.94
C LEU A 113 -2.23 -11.13 1.29
N PRO A 114 -1.36 -10.10 1.23
CA PRO A 114 -1.69 -8.86 0.56
C PRO A 114 -2.02 -9.11 -0.93
N THR A 115 -2.92 -8.32 -1.48
CA THR A 115 -3.34 -8.45 -2.89
C THR A 115 -2.79 -7.29 -3.71
N PRO A 116 -1.83 -7.53 -4.62
CA PRO A 116 -1.30 -6.49 -5.49
C PRO A 116 -2.38 -5.87 -6.39
N ARG A 117 -2.43 -4.55 -6.47
CA ARG A 117 -3.43 -3.79 -7.25
C ARG A 117 -2.98 -3.54 -8.70
N VAL A 118 -2.49 -4.59 -9.37
CA VAL A 118 -1.91 -4.52 -10.72
C VAL A 118 -2.92 -3.99 -11.73
N GLU A 119 -4.11 -4.59 -11.79
CA GLU A 119 -5.16 -4.23 -12.74
C GLU A 119 -5.60 -2.77 -12.57
N LEU A 120 -5.80 -2.33 -11.31
CA LEU A 120 -6.13 -0.95 -11.01
C LEU A 120 -5.00 0.00 -11.46
N GLY A 121 -3.74 -0.33 -11.14
CA GLY A 121 -2.60 0.48 -11.54
C GLY A 121 -2.49 0.64 -13.06
N ILE A 122 -2.78 -0.41 -13.83
CA ILE A 122 -2.83 -0.36 -15.30
C ILE A 122 -3.98 0.51 -15.78
N ALA A 123 -5.18 0.36 -15.20
CA ALA A 123 -6.38 1.08 -15.60
C ALA A 123 -6.32 2.58 -15.28
N LEU A 124 -5.52 3.00 -14.30
CA LEU A 124 -5.32 4.39 -13.92
C LEU A 124 -4.39 5.16 -14.86
N ARG A 125 -3.74 4.54 -15.85
CA ARG A 125 -2.91 5.22 -16.85
C ARG A 125 -3.71 6.30 -17.59
N GLY A 126 -3.18 7.52 -17.68
CA GLY A 126 -3.84 8.64 -18.33
C GLY A 126 -5.04 9.23 -17.56
N ILE A 127 -5.34 8.69 -16.35
CA ILE A 127 -6.36 9.22 -15.44
C ILE A 127 -5.69 9.80 -14.20
N ALA A 128 -4.84 9.02 -13.51
CA ALA A 128 -4.12 9.48 -12.34
C ALA A 128 -2.95 10.39 -12.72
N SER A 129 -2.74 11.45 -11.95
CA SER A 129 -1.62 12.38 -12.08
C SER A 129 -0.35 11.82 -11.42
N SER A 130 -0.49 11.15 -10.29
CA SER A 130 0.60 10.48 -9.57
C SER A 130 0.11 9.23 -8.85
N ALA A 131 1.03 8.31 -8.51
CA ALA A 131 0.71 7.13 -7.73
C ALA A 131 1.93 6.58 -6.99
N ILE A 132 1.65 5.93 -5.86
CA ILE A 132 2.59 5.17 -5.03
C ILE A 132 1.83 4.01 -4.38
N ASP A 133 2.50 2.93 -4.04
CA ASP A 133 1.96 1.91 -3.13
C ASP A 133 2.13 2.34 -1.66
N ILE A 134 1.26 1.84 -0.79
CA ILE A 134 1.32 2.08 0.66
C ILE A 134 2.07 0.91 1.29
N SER A 135 3.38 1.09 1.48
CA SER A 135 4.29 0.09 2.05
C SER A 135 4.79 0.46 3.45
N ASP A 136 5.06 1.75 3.69
CA ASP A 136 5.58 2.27 4.96
C ASP A 136 4.54 3.07 5.74
N GLY A 137 3.34 3.20 5.19
CA GLY A 137 2.19 3.90 5.76
C GLY A 137 1.73 5.08 4.93
N LEU A 138 0.43 5.36 4.97
CA LEU A 138 -0.20 6.38 4.12
C LEU A 138 0.50 7.75 4.20
N LEU A 139 0.85 8.20 5.42
CA LEU A 139 1.46 9.53 5.60
C LEU A 139 2.88 9.58 5.01
N ALA A 140 3.67 8.51 5.18
CA ALA A 140 5.03 8.44 4.61
C ALA A 140 4.98 8.38 3.09
N ASP A 141 4.17 7.48 2.53
CA ASP A 141 4.13 7.24 1.10
C ASP A 141 3.51 8.41 0.34
N LEU A 142 2.42 9.01 0.86
CA LEU A 142 1.90 10.27 0.33
C LEU A 142 2.95 11.39 0.44
N GLY A 143 3.72 11.44 1.54
CA GLY A 143 4.82 12.37 1.73
C GLY A 143 5.82 12.33 0.57
N HIS A 144 6.13 11.15 0.04
CA HIS A 144 6.99 11.00 -1.15
C HIS A 144 6.36 11.60 -2.43
N ILE A 145 5.04 11.48 -2.61
CA ILE A 145 4.35 12.16 -3.72
C ILE A 145 4.47 13.68 -3.53
N LEU A 146 4.21 14.18 -2.33
CA LEU A 146 4.22 15.61 -2.02
C LEU A 146 5.58 16.23 -2.25
N GLU A 147 6.64 15.58 -1.74
CA GLU A 147 8.03 16.01 -1.91
C GLU A 147 8.41 16.08 -3.39
N ARG A 148 8.15 14.99 -4.14
CA ARG A 148 8.52 14.90 -5.55
C ARG A 148 7.72 15.83 -6.45
N SER A 149 6.47 16.11 -6.09
CA SER A 149 5.60 17.04 -6.81
C SER A 149 5.73 18.49 -6.33
N GLN A 150 6.47 18.75 -5.24
CA GLN A 150 6.60 20.06 -4.60
C GLN A 150 5.22 20.64 -4.25
N ARG A 151 4.40 19.86 -3.55
CA ARG A 151 3.02 20.18 -3.16
C ARG A 151 2.80 19.84 -1.68
N GLY A 152 1.64 20.27 -1.17
CA GLY A 152 1.12 19.82 0.11
C GLY A 152 -0.17 19.03 -0.06
N ALA A 153 -0.73 18.59 1.06
CA ALA A 153 -1.98 17.85 1.10
C ALA A 153 -2.80 18.15 2.34
N GLN A 154 -4.11 18.02 2.17
CA GLN A 154 -5.07 17.93 3.26
C GLN A 154 -5.78 16.58 3.17
N LEU A 155 -5.69 15.78 4.24
CA LEU A 155 -6.36 14.49 4.39
C LEU A 155 -7.51 14.59 5.39
N GLU A 156 -8.60 13.90 5.12
CA GLU A 156 -9.77 13.77 5.98
C GLU A 156 -9.69 12.44 6.73
N PHE A 157 -9.37 12.44 8.04
CA PHE A 157 -9.22 11.22 8.82
C PHE A 157 -10.47 10.33 8.78
N ALA A 158 -11.65 10.94 8.85
CA ALA A 158 -12.92 10.21 8.82
C ALA A 158 -13.23 9.56 7.46
N ALA A 159 -12.54 9.99 6.38
CA ALA A 159 -12.69 9.42 5.04
C ALA A 159 -11.74 8.26 4.77
N LEU A 160 -10.77 7.99 5.65
CA LEU A 160 -9.80 6.92 5.44
C LEU A 160 -10.51 5.55 5.41
N PRO A 161 -10.32 4.75 4.33
CA PRO A 161 -11.01 3.47 4.20
C PRO A 161 -10.37 2.43 5.12
N THR A 162 -11.15 1.92 6.07
CA THR A 162 -10.72 0.90 7.02
C THR A 162 -11.78 -0.19 7.15
N LEU A 163 -11.38 -1.40 7.55
CA LEU A 163 -12.34 -2.43 7.91
C LEU A 163 -13.17 -2.01 9.15
N PRO A 164 -14.45 -2.43 9.27
CA PRO A 164 -15.24 -2.15 10.46
C PRO A 164 -14.57 -2.60 11.77
N VAL A 165 -13.83 -3.71 11.74
CA VAL A 165 -13.05 -4.16 12.88
C VAL A 165 -11.93 -3.18 13.24
N VAL A 166 -11.24 -2.57 12.28
CA VAL A 166 -10.22 -1.55 12.54
C VAL A 166 -10.86 -0.30 13.15
N GLN A 167 -12.03 0.11 12.63
CA GLN A 167 -12.78 1.26 13.15
C GLN A 167 -13.15 1.09 14.63
N SER A 168 -13.51 -0.13 15.07
CA SER A 168 -13.86 -0.38 16.47
C SER A 168 -12.68 -0.21 17.44
N TYR A 169 -11.45 -0.28 16.95
CA TYR A 169 -10.23 -0.06 17.73
C TYR A 169 -9.64 1.35 17.62
N LEU A 170 -10.20 2.27 16.82
CA LEU A 170 -9.67 3.63 16.65
C LEU A 170 -9.69 4.50 17.93
N HIS A 171 -10.33 4.07 18.99
CA HIS A 171 -10.20 4.68 20.30
C HIS A 171 -8.80 4.47 20.91
N GLU A 172 -8.09 3.42 20.50
CA GLU A 172 -6.71 3.15 20.85
C GLU A 172 -5.73 3.95 19.98
N ALA A 173 -4.71 4.56 20.60
CA ALA A 173 -3.69 5.31 19.86
C ALA A 173 -2.93 4.43 18.86
N VAL A 174 -2.61 3.18 19.26
CA VAL A 174 -1.92 2.19 18.41
C VAL A 174 -2.70 1.92 17.13
N ALA A 175 -4.04 1.81 17.21
CA ALA A 175 -4.85 1.55 16.02
C ALA A 175 -4.90 2.76 15.08
N ARG A 176 -4.95 3.99 15.63
CA ARG A 176 -4.82 5.21 14.82
C ARG A 176 -3.47 5.29 14.11
N ASP A 177 -2.39 4.99 14.83
CA ASP A 177 -1.03 4.91 14.25
C ASP A 177 -0.96 3.85 13.14
N CYS A 178 -1.61 2.69 13.31
CA CYS A 178 -1.67 1.65 12.27
C CYS A 178 -2.35 2.15 10.99
N VAL A 179 -3.40 2.95 11.08
CA VAL A 179 -4.11 3.49 9.90
C VAL A 179 -3.30 4.60 9.21
N LEU A 180 -2.61 5.44 9.97
CA LEU A 180 -1.92 6.62 9.44
C LEU A 180 -0.50 6.31 8.96
N ALA A 181 0.24 5.53 9.77
CA ALA A 181 1.68 5.33 9.64
C ALA A 181 2.07 3.85 9.69
N GLY A 182 1.10 2.94 9.63
CA GLY A 182 1.35 1.51 9.55
C GLY A 182 1.61 1.07 8.12
N GLY A 183 2.62 0.24 7.91
CA GLY A 183 2.96 -0.33 6.61
C GLY A 183 2.24 -1.65 6.31
N ASP A 184 2.71 -2.31 5.24
CA ASP A 184 2.29 -3.63 4.76
C ASP A 184 0.86 -3.70 4.17
N ASP A 185 0.21 -2.56 3.89
CA ASP A 185 -1.12 -2.56 3.26
C ASP A 185 -1.06 -2.91 1.76
N TYR A 186 -0.01 -2.48 1.05
CA TYR A 186 0.19 -2.66 -0.40
C TYR A 186 -1.00 -2.23 -1.26
N GLU A 187 -1.78 -1.28 -0.75
CA GLU A 187 -2.79 -0.56 -1.50
C GLU A 187 -2.16 0.58 -2.31
N LEU A 188 -2.91 1.19 -3.23
CA LEU A 188 -2.44 2.36 -3.98
C LEU A 188 -2.94 3.65 -3.33
N CYS A 189 -2.02 4.58 -3.09
CA CYS A 189 -2.31 6.01 -2.90
C CYS A 189 -2.02 6.73 -4.21
N PHE A 190 -3.00 7.45 -4.76
CA PHE A 190 -2.84 8.15 -6.03
C PHE A 190 -3.60 9.47 -6.05
N THR A 191 -3.21 10.35 -6.96
CA THR A 191 -3.89 11.63 -7.18
C THR A 191 -4.51 11.66 -8.57
N ALA A 192 -5.61 12.36 -8.71
CA ALA A 192 -6.27 12.58 -10.00
C ALA A 192 -6.95 13.96 -10.01
N PRO A 193 -7.07 14.62 -11.19
CA PRO A 193 -7.84 15.84 -11.33
C PRO A 193 -9.26 15.66 -10.78
N SER A 194 -9.78 16.66 -10.08
CA SER A 194 -11.09 16.57 -9.41
C SER A 194 -12.26 16.34 -10.37
N ASP A 195 -12.11 16.70 -11.64
CA ASP A 195 -13.08 16.43 -12.70
C ASP A 195 -13.01 15.00 -13.27
N ARG A 196 -12.04 14.20 -12.82
CA ARG A 196 -11.85 12.79 -13.24
C ARG A 196 -12.41 11.77 -12.25
N GLY A 197 -13.10 12.20 -11.19
CA GLY A 197 -13.62 11.31 -10.14
C GLY A 197 -14.48 10.17 -10.69
N ASP A 198 -15.39 10.44 -11.64
CA ASP A 198 -16.23 9.42 -12.27
C ASP A 198 -15.39 8.40 -13.08
N ALA A 199 -14.35 8.86 -13.78
CA ALA A 199 -13.44 7.98 -14.50
C ALA A 199 -12.64 7.08 -13.54
N VAL A 200 -12.17 7.63 -12.41
CA VAL A 200 -11.50 6.87 -11.33
C VAL A 200 -12.42 5.77 -10.82
N GLN A 201 -13.67 6.09 -10.47
CA GLN A 201 -14.64 5.12 -9.98
C GLN A 201 -14.97 4.04 -11.02
N ALA A 202 -15.11 4.42 -12.29
CA ALA A 202 -15.41 3.48 -13.36
C ALA A 202 -14.30 2.44 -13.57
N VAL A 203 -13.02 2.87 -13.61
CA VAL A 203 -11.89 1.94 -13.78
C VAL A 203 -11.65 1.10 -12.54
N ALA A 204 -11.87 1.63 -11.34
CA ALA A 204 -11.79 0.90 -10.09
C ALA A 204 -12.86 -0.21 -10.02
N HIS A 205 -14.11 0.12 -10.39
CA HIS A 205 -15.19 -0.86 -10.49
C HIS A 205 -14.83 -1.98 -11.47
N SER A 206 -14.29 -1.64 -12.64
CA SER A 206 -13.87 -2.62 -13.66
C SER A 206 -12.72 -3.52 -13.18
N ALA A 207 -11.83 -2.97 -12.34
CA ALA A 207 -10.74 -3.71 -11.70
C ALA A 207 -11.20 -4.51 -10.46
N GLY A 208 -12.48 -4.41 -10.06
CA GLY A 208 -13.02 -5.06 -8.86
C GLY A 208 -12.44 -4.53 -7.55
N VAL A 209 -11.97 -3.29 -7.51
CA VAL A 209 -11.32 -2.67 -6.34
C VAL A 209 -12.08 -1.42 -5.93
N ALA A 210 -12.46 -1.32 -4.66
CA ALA A 210 -13.00 -0.08 -4.13
C ALA A 210 -11.90 1.00 -4.06
N VAL A 211 -12.26 2.25 -4.35
CA VAL A 211 -11.38 3.42 -4.16
C VAL A 211 -12.12 4.49 -3.39
N THR A 212 -11.44 5.15 -2.48
CA THR A 212 -12.01 6.18 -1.62
C THR A 212 -11.23 7.46 -1.79
N ARG A 213 -11.94 8.56 -2.03
CA ARG A 213 -11.37 9.91 -1.96
C ARG A 213 -11.13 10.26 -0.50
N VAL A 214 -9.88 10.58 -0.16
CA VAL A 214 -9.46 10.80 1.23
C VAL A 214 -8.93 12.21 1.49
N GLY A 215 -8.84 13.06 0.47
CA GLY A 215 -8.30 14.40 0.63
C GLY A 215 -8.06 15.12 -0.69
N ARG A 216 -7.22 16.16 -0.62
CA ARG A 216 -6.89 17.03 -1.76
C ARG A 216 -5.44 17.52 -1.70
N ILE A 217 -4.82 17.68 -2.86
CA ILE A 217 -3.51 18.31 -3.03
C ILE A 217 -3.61 19.83 -2.90
N THR A 218 -2.71 20.43 -2.12
CA THR A 218 -2.64 21.87 -1.88
C THR A 218 -1.39 22.50 -2.52
N ALA A 219 -1.42 23.80 -2.73
CA ALA A 219 -0.26 24.53 -3.26
C ALA A 219 0.85 24.70 -2.20
N GLU A 220 0.46 24.93 -0.96
CA GLU A 220 1.39 25.11 0.18
C GLU A 220 1.95 23.75 0.61
N ALA A 221 3.27 23.71 0.80
CA ALA A 221 3.94 22.49 1.25
C ALA A 221 3.47 22.07 2.66
N GLY A 222 3.50 20.76 2.91
CA GLY A 222 3.11 20.15 4.18
C GLY A 222 1.89 19.24 4.04
N LEU A 223 1.67 18.42 5.06
CA LEU A 223 0.53 17.52 5.14
C LEU A 223 -0.28 17.88 6.37
N THR A 224 -1.54 18.17 6.19
CA THR A 224 -2.49 18.46 7.27
C THR A 224 -3.53 17.35 7.32
N LEU A 225 -3.69 16.74 8.50
CA LEU A 225 -4.76 15.79 8.76
C LEU A 225 -5.92 16.54 9.41
N ILE A 226 -7.14 16.35 8.90
CA ILE A 226 -8.36 16.98 9.40
C ILE A 226 -9.20 15.96 10.13
N GLY A 227 -9.57 16.27 11.37
CA GLY A 227 -10.49 15.48 12.17
C GLY A 227 -11.95 15.60 11.72
N ALA A 228 -12.83 14.80 12.33
CA ALA A 228 -14.28 14.83 12.04
C ALA A 228 -14.96 16.17 12.41
N ASP A 229 -14.35 16.95 13.27
CA ASP A 229 -14.77 18.30 13.67
C ASP A 229 -14.29 19.41 12.71
N GLY A 230 -13.58 19.04 11.63
CA GLY A 230 -13.01 19.98 10.67
C GLY A 230 -11.73 20.68 11.16
N GLN A 231 -11.20 20.31 12.33
CA GLN A 231 -9.99 20.91 12.88
C GLN A 231 -8.75 20.07 12.55
N PRO A 232 -7.55 20.66 12.49
CA PRO A 232 -6.30 19.93 12.35
C PRO A 232 -6.13 18.91 13.46
N LEU A 233 -5.94 17.64 13.08
CA LEU A 233 -5.67 16.54 13.98
C LEU A 233 -4.15 16.31 14.07
N PRO A 234 -3.52 16.45 15.27
CA PRO A 234 -2.10 16.18 15.40
C PRO A 234 -1.81 14.68 15.24
N TYR A 235 -0.69 14.38 14.60
CA TYR A 235 -0.16 13.02 14.48
C TYR A 235 1.33 13.02 14.84
N ALA A 236 1.78 11.94 15.51
CA ALA A 236 3.15 11.84 16.00
C ALA A 236 4.05 11.05 15.04
N LYS A 237 3.46 10.07 14.32
CA LYS A 237 4.20 9.19 13.42
C LYS A 237 3.80 9.46 11.99
N THR A 238 4.79 9.46 11.09
CA THR A 238 4.57 9.65 9.65
C THR A 238 4.73 8.37 8.86
N GLY A 239 5.41 7.34 9.39
CA GLY A 239 5.66 6.08 8.73
C GLY A 239 6.49 5.13 9.57
N TYR A 240 6.81 3.97 9.02
CA TYR A 240 7.71 2.98 9.62
C TYR A 240 9.17 3.37 9.33
N ASP A 241 10.02 3.35 10.37
CA ASP A 241 11.45 3.56 10.25
C ASP A 241 12.20 2.31 10.73
N HIS A 242 12.92 1.65 9.81
CA HIS A 242 13.71 0.44 10.09
C HIS A 242 14.86 0.68 11.09
N PHE A 243 15.28 1.93 11.27
CA PHE A 243 16.42 2.31 12.10
C PHE A 243 16.03 3.12 13.34
N ALA A 244 14.74 3.43 13.51
CA ALA A 244 14.25 4.02 14.75
C ALA A 244 14.33 2.98 15.88
N ALA A 245 15.01 3.36 17.00
CA ALA A 245 15.21 2.55 18.20
C ALA A 245 13.90 2.41 19.00
#